data_a7b0d7305fa2d70d9bbf8e8b1a5528a8
#
_entry.id   a7b0d7305fa2d70d9bbf8e8b1a5528a8
#
_cell.length_a   1.000
_cell.length_b   1.000
_cell.length_c   1.000
_cell.angle_alpha   90.00
_cell.angle_beta   90.00
_cell.angle_gamma   90.00
#
_symmetry.space_group_name_H-M   'P 1'
#
loop_
_entity.id
_entity.type
_entity.pdbx_description
1 polymer ?
#
loop_
_entity_poly.entity_id
_entity_poly.type
_entity_poly.pdbx_seq_one_letter_code
_entity_poly.pdbx_strand_id
1 'polypeptide(L)'
;MIVDYIDANREEFGVEPICKVLQVAPSTYYSAKKRPLSARAVRDAVLLPILLALWKANYSVYGTHKLWKSARRAGHDIGRDQVGRLMRELGIRGVKRGRRVITTRRDDAAPRSPDLVKRNFTATAPNQLWVTDLTYVPTWSGVAYTCFIVDAFSRMIVGWRVASTMRTEMVLDALEMARWSRGTRLEGLIAHSDAGSQFTSIRFGERLAEIGAVPSIGTVGDSYDNALAEAANALYKTELIRGPAQGPWRTVEDVELATLGWVHWHNNDRLHGYLNDVPPSEFEATYAAQRTDQQLVGIQ
;
A
#
# COMPACT_ATOMS: atom_id res chain seq x y z
N MET A 1 -1.72 -18.31 -33.65
CA MET A 1 -1.81 -17.46 -34.88
C MET A 1 -2.27 -18.24 -36.12
N ILE A 2 -1.49 -19.18 -36.73
CA ILE A 2 -1.93 -19.87 -37.96
C ILE A 2 -3.17 -20.74 -37.71
N VAL A 3 -3.18 -21.55 -36.65
CA VAL A 3 -4.34 -22.41 -36.31
C VAL A 3 -5.57 -21.58 -36.02
N ASP A 4 -5.43 -20.48 -35.29
CA ASP A 4 -6.55 -19.57 -34.92
C ASP A 4 -7.12 -18.88 -36.18
N TYR A 5 -6.26 -18.51 -37.15
CA TYR A 5 -6.70 -17.95 -38.42
C TYR A 5 -7.48 -18.97 -39.24
N ILE A 6 -6.99 -20.22 -39.31
CA ILE A 6 -7.71 -21.31 -40.01
C ILE A 6 -9.06 -21.56 -39.32
N ASP A 7 -9.11 -21.61 -37.99
CA ASP A 7 -10.34 -21.81 -37.21
C ASP A 7 -11.38 -20.70 -37.51
N ALA A 8 -10.94 -19.44 -37.58
CA ALA A 8 -11.82 -18.31 -37.85
C ALA A 8 -12.41 -18.28 -39.27
N ASN A 9 -11.75 -18.91 -40.25
CA ASN A 9 -12.13 -18.80 -41.66
C ASN A 9 -12.50 -20.16 -42.29
N ARG A 10 -12.41 -21.27 -41.58
CA ARG A 10 -12.64 -22.64 -42.13
C ARG A 10 -14.08 -22.89 -42.59
N GLU A 11 -15.06 -22.21 -41.99
CA GLU A 11 -16.48 -22.37 -42.36
C GLU A 11 -16.75 -21.79 -43.74
N GLU A 12 -16.00 -20.75 -44.15
CA GLU A 12 -16.19 -20.04 -45.41
C GLU A 12 -15.32 -20.64 -46.53
N PHE A 13 -14.06 -20.94 -46.26
CA PHE A 13 -13.09 -21.31 -47.28
C PHE A 13 -12.60 -22.75 -47.25
N GLY A 14 -12.89 -23.50 -46.16
CA GLY A 14 -12.35 -24.84 -45.91
C GLY A 14 -10.89 -24.82 -45.43
N VAL A 15 -10.49 -25.90 -44.75
CA VAL A 15 -9.15 -26.01 -44.16
C VAL A 15 -8.05 -26.17 -45.22
N GLU A 16 -8.25 -27.02 -46.20
CA GLU A 16 -7.26 -27.35 -47.21
C GLU A 16 -6.91 -26.13 -48.13
N PRO A 17 -7.90 -25.37 -48.66
CA PRO A 17 -7.62 -24.17 -49.45
C PRO A 17 -6.86 -23.08 -48.64
N ILE A 18 -7.23 -22.87 -47.36
CA ILE A 18 -6.52 -21.92 -46.48
C ILE A 18 -5.07 -22.39 -46.24
N CYS A 19 -4.87 -23.68 -45.96
CA CYS A 19 -3.55 -24.26 -45.79
C CYS A 19 -2.66 -24.10 -47.03
N LYS A 20 -3.24 -24.29 -48.22
CA LYS A 20 -2.53 -24.12 -49.49
C LYS A 20 -2.05 -22.70 -49.68
N VAL A 21 -2.90 -21.68 -49.41
CA VAL A 21 -2.54 -20.26 -49.48
C VAL A 21 -1.46 -19.89 -48.46
N LEU A 22 -1.58 -20.39 -47.25
CA LEU A 22 -0.62 -20.13 -46.15
C LEU A 22 0.66 -21.00 -46.27
N GLN A 23 0.77 -21.85 -47.27
CA GLN A 23 1.91 -22.80 -47.51
C GLN A 23 2.18 -23.69 -46.25
N VAL A 24 1.13 -24.15 -45.60
CA VAL A 24 1.19 -25.05 -44.42
C VAL A 24 0.51 -26.34 -44.75
N ALA A 25 1.12 -27.48 -44.36
CA ALA A 25 0.49 -28.76 -44.58
C ALA A 25 -0.80 -28.90 -43.74
N PRO A 26 -1.93 -29.36 -44.32
CA PRO A 26 -3.18 -29.56 -43.57
C PRO A 26 -3.01 -30.49 -42.33
N SER A 27 -2.11 -31.47 -42.43
CA SER A 27 -1.74 -32.35 -41.31
C SER A 27 -1.23 -31.59 -40.08
N THR A 28 -0.54 -30.45 -40.29
CA THR A 28 -0.05 -29.58 -39.20
C THR A 28 -1.22 -28.99 -38.40
N TYR A 29 -2.27 -28.52 -39.12
CA TYR A 29 -3.49 -28.01 -38.51
C TYR A 29 -4.21 -29.13 -37.72
N TYR A 30 -4.50 -30.25 -38.32
CA TYR A 30 -5.20 -31.35 -37.66
C TYR A 30 -4.41 -31.95 -36.50
N SER A 31 -3.09 -32.04 -36.61
CA SER A 31 -2.22 -32.46 -35.51
C SER A 31 -2.23 -31.47 -34.35
N ALA A 32 -2.24 -30.18 -34.63
CA ALA A 32 -2.34 -29.13 -33.60
C ALA A 32 -3.69 -29.18 -32.85
N LYS A 33 -4.80 -29.47 -33.57
CA LYS A 33 -6.14 -29.62 -32.99
C LYS A 33 -6.28 -30.90 -32.12
N LYS A 34 -5.59 -31.96 -32.46
CA LYS A 34 -5.61 -33.23 -31.72
C LYS A 34 -4.62 -33.26 -30.54
N ARG A 35 -3.63 -32.38 -30.55
CA ARG A 35 -2.61 -32.33 -29.50
C ARG A 35 -3.20 -31.89 -28.16
N PRO A 36 -3.06 -32.68 -27.09
CA PRO A 36 -3.46 -32.25 -25.77
C PRO A 36 -2.67 -31.00 -25.36
N LEU A 37 -3.27 -30.18 -24.48
CA LEU A 37 -2.58 -29.04 -23.91
C LEU A 37 -1.26 -29.48 -23.26
N SER A 38 -0.23 -28.69 -23.45
CA SER A 38 1.05 -28.94 -22.78
C SER A 38 0.89 -28.85 -21.26
N ALA A 39 1.71 -29.58 -20.50
CA ALA A 39 1.71 -29.51 -19.04
C ALA A 39 1.83 -28.06 -18.53
N ARG A 40 2.59 -27.22 -19.25
CA ARG A 40 2.68 -25.78 -18.98
C ARG A 40 1.34 -25.07 -19.17
N ALA A 41 0.63 -25.32 -20.28
CA ALA A 41 -0.65 -24.68 -20.56
C ALA A 41 -1.72 -25.10 -19.56
N VAL A 42 -1.74 -26.36 -19.16
CA VAL A 42 -2.63 -26.85 -18.09
C VAL A 42 -2.35 -26.16 -16.78
N ARG A 43 -1.08 -26.05 -16.39
CA ARG A 43 -0.68 -25.34 -15.16
C ARG A 43 -1.01 -23.84 -15.21
N ASP A 44 -0.77 -23.20 -16.35
CA ASP A 44 -1.09 -21.77 -16.53
C ASP A 44 -2.60 -21.52 -16.42
N ALA A 45 -3.43 -22.37 -16.99
CA ALA A 45 -4.89 -22.28 -16.88
C ALA A 45 -5.39 -22.34 -15.41
N VAL A 46 -4.72 -23.11 -14.56
CA VAL A 46 -5.01 -23.15 -13.12
C VAL A 46 -4.54 -21.89 -12.42
N LEU A 47 -3.35 -21.37 -12.78
CA LEU A 47 -2.75 -20.22 -12.10
C LEU A 47 -3.34 -18.87 -12.47
N LEU A 48 -3.86 -18.71 -13.68
CA LEU A 48 -4.45 -17.46 -14.17
C LEU A 48 -5.55 -16.93 -13.25
N PRO A 49 -6.62 -17.70 -12.93
CA PRO A 49 -7.69 -17.21 -12.05
C PRO A 49 -7.18 -16.94 -10.63
N ILE A 50 -6.23 -17.70 -10.12
CA ILE A 50 -5.64 -17.51 -8.80
C ILE A 50 -4.89 -16.17 -8.74
N LEU A 51 -4.04 -15.89 -9.71
CA LEU A 51 -3.29 -14.63 -9.77
C LEU A 51 -4.21 -13.43 -9.93
N LEU A 52 -5.28 -13.56 -10.72
CA LEU A 52 -6.28 -12.51 -10.88
C LEU A 52 -7.02 -12.24 -9.55
N ALA A 53 -7.41 -13.29 -8.83
CA ALA A 53 -8.05 -13.17 -7.51
C ALA A 53 -7.12 -12.51 -6.48
N LEU A 54 -5.88 -12.96 -6.39
CA LEU A 54 -4.87 -12.35 -5.50
C LEU A 54 -4.59 -10.89 -5.85
N TRP A 55 -4.53 -10.55 -7.14
CA TRP A 55 -4.33 -9.17 -7.58
C TRP A 55 -5.50 -8.28 -7.19
N LYS A 56 -6.76 -8.74 -7.39
CA LYS A 56 -7.97 -8.03 -6.98
C LYS A 56 -8.06 -7.85 -5.47
N ALA A 57 -7.77 -8.89 -4.68
CA ALA A 57 -7.74 -8.84 -3.23
C ALA A 57 -6.73 -7.82 -2.69
N ASN A 58 -5.71 -7.50 -3.47
CA ASN A 58 -4.70 -6.49 -3.13
C ASN A 58 -4.93 -5.16 -3.88
N TYR A 59 -6.17 -4.67 -3.89
CA TYR A 59 -6.59 -3.38 -4.46
C TYR A 59 -6.21 -3.20 -5.95
N SER A 60 -5.91 -4.30 -6.64
CA SER A 60 -5.45 -4.28 -8.03
C SER A 60 -4.16 -3.46 -8.26
N VAL A 61 -3.32 -3.32 -7.24
CA VAL A 61 -2.13 -2.46 -7.25
C VAL A 61 -0.81 -3.21 -7.32
N TYR A 62 -0.79 -4.50 -7.02
CA TYR A 62 0.46 -5.26 -6.99
C TYR A 62 1.08 -5.42 -8.38
N GLY A 63 2.38 -5.10 -8.47
CA GLY A 63 3.23 -5.49 -9.59
C GLY A 63 3.77 -6.91 -9.40
N THR A 64 4.53 -7.38 -10.39
CA THR A 64 5.05 -8.76 -10.47
C THR A 64 5.71 -9.25 -9.18
N HIS A 65 6.55 -8.42 -8.54
CA HIS A 65 7.26 -8.84 -7.32
C HIS A 65 6.30 -9.16 -6.16
N LYS A 66 5.42 -8.21 -5.82
CA LYS A 66 4.48 -8.39 -4.70
C LYS A 66 3.44 -9.46 -4.99
N LEU A 67 2.94 -9.55 -6.24
CA LEU A 67 2.01 -10.59 -6.62
C LEU A 67 2.66 -11.98 -6.56
N TRP A 68 3.92 -12.11 -6.97
CA TRP A 68 4.69 -13.34 -6.79
C TRP A 68 4.84 -13.72 -5.32
N LYS A 69 5.23 -12.76 -4.46
CA LYS A 69 5.33 -13.00 -3.01
C LYS A 69 3.99 -13.40 -2.41
N SER A 70 2.89 -12.73 -2.80
CA SER A 70 1.54 -13.06 -2.36
C SER A 70 1.12 -14.47 -2.78
N ALA A 71 1.39 -14.87 -4.02
CA ALA A 71 1.11 -16.24 -4.51
C ALA A 71 1.93 -17.31 -3.75
N ARG A 72 3.21 -17.03 -3.46
CA ARG A 72 4.06 -17.93 -2.66
C ARG A 72 3.53 -18.09 -1.23
N ARG A 73 3.09 -17.01 -0.60
CA ARG A 73 2.46 -17.01 0.73
C ARG A 73 1.14 -17.78 0.75
N ALA A 74 0.39 -17.74 -0.34
CA ALA A 74 -0.82 -18.55 -0.55
C ALA A 74 -0.54 -20.04 -0.89
N GLY A 75 0.72 -20.49 -0.83
CA GLY A 75 1.11 -21.88 -1.03
C GLY A 75 1.34 -22.29 -2.49
N HIS A 76 1.31 -21.34 -3.44
CA HIS A 76 1.53 -21.66 -4.85
C HIS A 76 3.02 -21.66 -5.18
N ASP A 77 3.52 -22.81 -5.68
CA ASP A 77 4.91 -22.90 -6.16
C ASP A 77 5.03 -22.30 -7.56
N ILE A 78 5.33 -21.01 -7.64
CA ILE A 78 5.41 -20.24 -8.88
C ILE A 78 6.65 -19.33 -8.86
N GLY A 79 7.31 -19.21 -10.00
CA GLY A 79 8.44 -18.29 -10.19
C GLY A 79 8.01 -16.89 -10.54
N ARG A 80 8.83 -15.88 -10.17
CA ARG A 80 8.55 -14.46 -10.43
C ARG A 80 8.33 -14.17 -11.92
N ASP A 81 9.15 -14.75 -12.79
CA ASP A 81 9.07 -14.50 -14.24
C ASP A 81 7.83 -15.15 -14.86
N GLN A 82 7.37 -16.29 -14.31
CA GLN A 82 6.10 -16.89 -14.69
C GLN A 82 4.93 -15.97 -14.28
N VAL A 83 4.94 -15.40 -13.07
CA VAL A 83 3.93 -14.40 -12.67
C VAL A 83 3.94 -13.22 -13.62
N GLY A 84 5.12 -12.66 -13.98
CA GLY A 84 5.21 -11.55 -14.91
C GLY A 84 4.66 -11.87 -16.32
N ARG A 85 4.82 -13.12 -16.79
CA ARG A 85 4.25 -13.59 -18.04
C ARG A 85 2.72 -13.72 -17.96
N LEU A 86 2.21 -14.35 -16.90
CA LEU A 86 0.77 -14.53 -16.69
C LEU A 86 0.05 -13.19 -16.44
N MET A 87 0.67 -12.25 -15.77
CA MET A 87 0.14 -10.87 -15.63
C MET A 87 -0.05 -10.20 -17.00
N ARG A 88 0.89 -10.36 -17.93
CA ARG A 88 0.76 -9.83 -19.30
C ARG A 88 -0.37 -10.51 -20.08
N GLU A 89 -0.55 -11.80 -19.90
CA GLU A 89 -1.64 -12.58 -20.50
C GLU A 89 -3.01 -12.13 -19.95
N LEU A 90 -3.11 -11.86 -18.64
CA LEU A 90 -4.28 -11.30 -17.98
C LEU A 90 -4.52 -9.81 -18.29
N GLY A 91 -3.60 -9.11 -18.92
CA GLY A 91 -3.66 -7.66 -19.13
C GLY A 91 -3.60 -6.84 -17.84
N ILE A 92 -3.12 -7.43 -16.72
CA ILE A 92 -3.01 -6.75 -15.42
C ILE A 92 -1.60 -6.23 -15.17
N ARG A 93 -1.52 -5.15 -14.40
CA ARG A 93 -0.24 -4.49 -14.05
C ARG A 93 -0.29 -3.84 -12.69
N GLY A 94 0.88 -3.66 -12.07
CA GLY A 94 1.00 -2.87 -10.84
C GLY A 94 0.85 -1.37 -11.09
N VAL A 95 0.42 -0.65 -10.07
CA VAL A 95 0.36 0.82 -10.11
C VAL A 95 1.75 1.43 -9.99
N LYS A 96 1.95 2.57 -10.67
CA LYS A 96 3.18 3.37 -10.57
C LYS A 96 2.88 4.67 -9.84
N ARG A 97 3.78 5.08 -8.97
CA ARG A 97 3.72 6.39 -8.29
C ARG A 97 3.73 7.51 -9.34
N GLY A 98 2.75 8.41 -9.29
CA GLY A 98 2.69 9.58 -10.17
C GLY A 98 3.77 10.62 -9.83
N ARG A 99 3.90 11.67 -10.67
CA ARG A 99 4.77 12.81 -10.37
C ARG A 99 4.31 13.52 -9.10
N ARG A 100 5.27 13.98 -8.30
CA ARG A 100 5.04 14.78 -7.09
C ARG A 100 4.46 16.14 -7.46
N VAL A 101 3.39 16.54 -6.78
CA VAL A 101 2.85 17.91 -6.82
C VAL A 101 3.16 18.52 -5.47
N ILE A 102 3.86 19.67 -5.44
CA ILE A 102 4.16 20.43 -4.21
C ILE A 102 2.97 21.34 -3.94
N THR A 103 2.38 21.21 -2.74
CA THR A 103 1.11 21.89 -2.38
C THR A 103 1.17 22.69 -1.07
N THR A 104 2.27 22.67 -0.33
CA THR A 104 2.39 23.30 0.98
C THR A 104 2.81 24.77 0.87
N ARG A 105 2.05 25.68 1.48
CA ARG A 105 2.44 27.09 1.72
C ARG A 105 2.95 27.24 3.17
N ARG A 106 3.98 28.01 3.31
CA ARG A 106 4.80 28.26 4.48
C ARG A 106 4.14 29.20 5.47
N ASP A 107 4.22 28.92 6.79
CA ASP A 107 3.99 29.89 7.86
C ASP A 107 5.25 30.02 8.72
N ASP A 108 5.86 31.19 8.74
CA ASP A 108 7.18 31.43 9.33
C ASP A 108 7.13 31.97 10.78
N ALA A 109 5.93 32.21 11.37
CA ALA A 109 5.79 33.05 12.57
C ALA A 109 5.56 32.31 13.90
N ALA A 110 5.33 30.99 13.95
CA ALA A 110 4.99 30.27 15.17
C ALA A 110 6.22 29.71 15.92
N PRO A 111 6.30 29.76 17.28
CA PRO A 111 7.31 29.06 18.05
C PRO A 111 7.21 27.53 17.86
N ARG A 112 8.33 26.85 17.68
CA ARG A 112 8.37 25.45 17.26
C ARG A 112 9.19 24.59 18.20
N SER A 113 8.77 23.34 18.39
CA SER A 113 9.58 22.30 19.01
C SER A 113 10.79 21.97 18.11
N PRO A 114 11.94 21.58 18.69
CA PRO A 114 13.13 21.23 17.91
C PRO A 114 12.91 19.98 17.05
N ASP A 115 13.59 19.89 15.91
CA ASP A 115 13.66 18.66 15.13
C ASP A 115 14.58 17.65 15.84
N LEU A 116 13.96 16.61 16.43
CA LEU A 116 14.65 15.52 17.11
C LEU A 116 15.00 14.36 16.18
N VAL A 117 14.36 14.30 14.99
CA VAL A 117 14.47 13.17 14.05
C VAL A 117 15.66 13.33 13.09
N LYS A 118 15.96 14.58 12.67
CA LYS A 118 17.07 14.89 11.76
C LYS A 118 17.13 13.96 10.55
N ARG A 119 15.97 13.71 9.93
CA ARG A 119 15.80 12.80 8.77
C ARG A 119 16.07 11.32 9.03
N ASN A 120 16.30 10.92 10.27
CA ASN A 120 16.48 9.52 10.63
C ASN A 120 15.13 8.91 11.05
N PHE A 121 14.36 8.38 10.09
CA PHE A 121 13.06 7.73 10.32
C PHE A 121 13.22 6.24 10.61
N THR A 122 14.19 5.88 11.44
CA THR A 122 14.40 4.51 11.91
C THR A 122 14.08 4.41 13.40
N ALA A 123 13.46 3.32 13.80
CA ALA A 123 13.20 2.97 15.18
C ALA A 123 13.57 1.50 15.39
N THR A 124 13.99 1.13 16.59
CA THR A 124 14.40 -0.23 16.94
C THR A 124 13.29 -1.02 17.62
N ALA A 125 12.21 -0.34 17.99
CA ALA A 125 11.02 -0.92 18.62
C ALA A 125 9.76 -0.11 18.25
N PRO A 126 8.56 -0.71 18.35
CA PRO A 126 7.31 0.02 18.23
C PRO A 126 7.21 1.16 19.24
N ASN A 127 6.48 2.21 18.87
CA ASN A 127 6.18 3.37 19.74
C ASN A 127 7.40 4.18 20.20
N GLN A 128 8.51 4.16 19.45
CA GLN A 128 9.63 5.07 19.68
C GLN A 128 9.53 6.34 18.87
N LEU A 129 9.02 6.23 17.64
CA LEU A 129 8.87 7.35 16.72
C LEU A 129 7.58 7.18 15.92
N TRP A 130 6.68 8.13 16.06
CA TRP A 130 5.53 8.29 15.17
C TRP A 130 5.74 9.48 14.25
N VAL A 131 5.34 9.32 13.00
CA VAL A 131 5.33 10.42 12.03
C VAL A 131 3.89 10.72 11.61
N THR A 132 3.56 11.98 11.56
CA THR A 132 2.21 12.45 11.24
C THR A 132 2.23 13.41 10.07
N ASP A 133 1.28 13.27 9.16
CA ASP A 133 1.11 14.18 8.04
C ASP A 133 -0.36 14.24 7.61
N LEU A 134 -0.71 15.35 6.97
CA LEU A 134 -2.03 15.62 6.43
C LEU A 134 -1.99 15.54 4.90
N THR A 135 -3.06 14.98 4.35
CA THR A 135 -3.26 15.00 2.91
C THR A 135 -4.70 15.33 2.58
N TYR A 136 -4.99 15.66 1.33
CA TYR A 136 -6.34 16.00 0.89
C TYR A 136 -6.76 15.16 -0.32
N VAL A 137 -8.05 14.93 -0.42
CA VAL A 137 -8.72 14.20 -1.48
C VAL A 137 -9.86 15.07 -2.02
N PRO A 138 -9.84 15.47 -3.29
CA PRO A 138 -10.99 16.14 -3.89
C PRO A 138 -12.19 15.19 -3.96
N THR A 139 -13.36 15.68 -3.55
CA THR A 139 -14.64 14.99 -3.68
C THR A 139 -15.64 15.87 -4.45
N TRP A 140 -16.76 15.32 -4.85
CA TRP A 140 -17.79 16.12 -5.51
C TRP A 140 -18.45 17.14 -4.54
N SER A 141 -18.49 16.81 -3.24
CA SER A 141 -19.05 17.69 -2.21
C SER A 141 -18.02 18.67 -1.59
N GLY A 142 -16.77 18.69 -2.10
CA GLY A 142 -15.70 19.55 -1.59
C GLY A 142 -14.38 18.79 -1.41
N VAL A 143 -13.69 19.06 -0.30
CA VAL A 143 -12.39 18.44 -0.01
C VAL A 143 -12.49 17.60 1.25
N ALA A 144 -12.05 16.35 1.18
CA ALA A 144 -11.78 15.51 2.34
C ALA A 144 -10.30 15.66 2.73
N TYR A 145 -10.03 15.92 4.00
CA TYR A 145 -8.69 15.93 4.58
C TYR A 145 -8.46 14.61 5.31
N THR A 146 -7.28 14.03 5.16
CA THR A 146 -6.91 12.78 5.82
C THR A 146 -5.64 13.00 6.62
N CYS A 147 -5.67 12.64 7.90
CA CYS A 147 -4.51 12.58 8.80
C CYS A 147 -4.11 11.12 8.97
N PHE A 148 -2.81 10.84 8.89
CA PHE A 148 -2.25 9.53 9.26
C PHE A 148 -1.16 9.71 10.31
N ILE A 149 -1.15 8.83 11.30
CA ILE A 149 -0.06 8.64 12.26
C ILE A 149 0.55 7.27 11.99
N VAL A 150 1.82 7.24 11.64
CA VAL A 150 2.55 6.04 11.21
C VAL A 150 3.68 5.75 12.18
N ASP A 151 3.74 4.54 12.70
CA ASP A 151 4.87 4.06 13.48
C ASP A 151 6.09 3.83 12.58
N ALA A 152 7.21 4.46 12.90
CA ALA A 152 8.41 4.40 12.08
C ALA A 152 9.09 3.03 12.10
N PHE A 153 8.89 2.21 13.12
CA PHE A 153 9.43 0.86 13.22
C PHE A 153 8.76 -0.10 12.23
N SER A 154 7.45 -0.20 12.32
CA SER A 154 6.66 -1.21 11.59
C SER A 154 5.98 -0.68 10.33
N ARG A 155 5.99 0.64 10.12
CA ARG A 155 5.18 1.29 9.07
C ARG A 155 3.67 1.13 9.26
N MET A 156 3.24 0.68 10.44
CA MET A 156 1.83 0.54 10.79
C MET A 156 1.18 1.92 10.92
N ILE A 157 0.00 2.08 10.34
CA ILE A 157 -0.84 3.24 10.58
C ILE A 157 -1.56 2.98 11.91
N VAL A 158 -1.14 3.71 12.96
CA VAL A 158 -1.62 3.52 14.33
C VAL A 158 -2.81 4.40 14.66
N GLY A 159 -2.97 5.51 13.95
CA GLY A 159 -4.09 6.42 14.06
C GLY A 159 -4.37 7.11 12.73
N TRP A 160 -5.63 7.43 12.49
CA TRP A 160 -6.03 8.16 11.30
C TRP A 160 -7.38 8.84 11.49
N ARG A 161 -7.65 9.88 10.69
CA ARG A 161 -8.94 10.55 10.64
C ARG A 161 -9.18 11.12 9.24
N VAL A 162 -10.43 11.07 8.78
CA VAL A 162 -10.90 11.82 7.60
C VAL A 162 -11.94 12.85 8.06
N ALA A 163 -11.83 14.08 7.56
CA ALA A 163 -12.74 15.16 7.92
C ALA A 163 -12.95 16.15 6.75
N SER A 164 -14.02 16.92 6.80
CA SER A 164 -14.31 17.99 5.84
C SER A 164 -13.51 19.28 6.08
N THR A 165 -12.85 19.39 7.24
CA THR A 165 -12.07 20.56 7.64
C THR A 165 -10.73 20.14 8.24
N MET A 166 -9.70 20.92 7.97
CA MET A 166 -8.34 20.71 8.48
C MET A 166 -8.13 21.47 9.80
N ARG A 167 -8.89 21.10 10.84
CA ARG A 167 -8.78 21.70 12.17
C ARG A 167 -7.94 20.84 13.11
N THR A 168 -7.49 21.41 14.24
CA THR A 168 -6.72 20.70 15.27
C THR A 168 -7.47 19.49 15.83
N GLU A 169 -8.80 19.56 15.93
CA GLU A 169 -9.65 18.44 16.39
C GLU A 169 -9.43 17.17 15.56
N MET A 170 -9.27 17.29 14.25
CA MET A 170 -9.01 16.16 13.36
C MET A 170 -7.71 15.44 13.71
N VAL A 171 -6.67 16.18 14.03
CA VAL A 171 -5.37 15.60 14.41
C VAL A 171 -5.43 14.99 15.81
N LEU A 172 -6.18 15.63 16.72
CA LEU A 172 -6.43 15.08 18.06
C LEU A 172 -7.22 13.76 18.00
N ASP A 173 -8.25 13.66 17.15
CA ASP A 173 -8.98 12.40 16.94
C ASP A 173 -8.08 11.27 16.45
N ALA A 174 -7.18 11.57 15.49
CA ALA A 174 -6.19 10.59 15.01
C ALA A 174 -5.21 10.18 16.13
N LEU A 175 -4.78 11.13 16.96
CA LEU A 175 -3.90 10.86 18.10
C LEU A 175 -4.59 10.02 19.17
N GLU A 176 -5.88 10.29 19.47
CA GLU A 176 -6.65 9.46 20.38
C GLU A 176 -6.80 8.02 19.88
N MET A 177 -7.10 7.85 18.59
CA MET A 177 -7.14 6.50 17.99
C MET A 177 -5.79 5.78 18.16
N ALA A 178 -4.67 6.46 17.87
CA ALA A 178 -3.33 5.90 18.05
C ALA A 178 -3.06 5.50 19.50
N ARG A 179 -3.41 6.36 20.45
CA ARG A 179 -3.29 6.11 21.87
C ARG A 179 -4.08 4.88 22.30
N TRP A 180 -5.35 4.77 21.89
CA TRP A 180 -6.18 3.62 22.22
C TRP A 180 -5.65 2.31 21.62
N SER A 181 -5.08 2.36 20.43
CA SER A 181 -4.52 1.17 19.77
C SER A 181 -3.18 0.73 20.36
N ARG A 182 -2.41 1.64 21.00
CA ARG A 182 -1.02 1.41 21.42
C ARG A 182 -0.78 1.44 22.92
N GLY A 183 -1.73 1.92 23.70
CA GLY A 183 -1.64 2.09 25.14
C GLY A 183 -1.85 3.53 25.58
N THR A 184 -2.26 3.70 26.82
CA THR A 184 -2.68 5.01 27.35
C THR A 184 -1.51 5.93 27.68
N ARG A 185 -0.31 5.38 27.91
CA ARG A 185 0.94 6.11 28.13
C ARG A 185 2.02 5.60 27.19
N LEU A 186 2.71 6.51 26.56
CA LEU A 186 3.72 6.26 25.52
C LEU A 186 4.98 7.05 25.86
N GLU A 187 5.52 6.81 27.03
CA GLU A 187 6.66 7.55 27.57
C GLU A 187 7.90 7.41 26.65
N GLY A 188 8.49 8.54 26.30
CA GLY A 188 9.64 8.58 25.42
C GLY A 188 9.32 8.47 23.92
N LEU A 189 8.03 8.35 23.55
CA LEU A 189 7.63 8.44 22.14
C LEU A 189 7.99 9.81 21.57
N ILE A 190 8.65 9.85 20.43
CA ILE A 190 8.82 11.06 19.64
C ILE A 190 7.67 11.14 18.64
N ALA A 191 6.85 12.20 18.74
CA ALA A 191 5.78 12.50 17.80
C ALA A 191 6.25 13.57 16.80
N HIS A 192 6.63 13.15 15.62
CA HIS A 192 7.18 14.01 14.59
C HIS A 192 6.13 14.40 13.55
N SER A 193 6.10 15.68 13.19
CA SER A 193 5.20 16.23 12.16
C SER A 193 5.89 17.36 11.38
N ASP A 194 5.23 17.81 10.32
CA ASP A 194 5.61 19.05 9.66
C ASP A 194 5.23 20.30 10.52
N ALA A 195 5.62 21.48 10.06
CA ALA A 195 5.36 22.74 10.75
C ALA A 195 3.94 23.30 10.48
N GLY A 196 2.96 22.44 10.22
CA GLY A 196 1.56 22.86 10.03
C GLY A 196 0.94 23.44 11.30
N SER A 197 0.02 24.41 11.15
CA SER A 197 -0.62 25.09 12.28
C SER A 197 -1.39 24.17 13.22
N GLN A 198 -1.86 23.02 12.74
CA GLN A 198 -2.55 22.02 13.52
C GLN A 198 -1.62 21.33 14.53
N PHE A 199 -0.36 21.09 14.13
CA PHE A 199 0.66 20.41 14.92
C PHE A 199 1.40 21.34 15.88
N THR A 200 1.38 22.65 15.59
CA THR A 200 1.95 23.68 16.47
C THR A 200 0.94 24.26 17.47
N SER A 201 -0.30 23.76 17.47
CA SER A 201 -1.33 24.22 18.39
C SER A 201 -1.01 23.81 19.84
N ILE A 202 -1.33 24.69 20.80
CA ILE A 202 -1.14 24.43 22.24
C ILE A 202 -1.86 23.15 22.65
N ARG A 203 -3.11 22.94 22.21
CA ARG A 203 -3.92 21.76 22.53
C ARG A 203 -3.28 20.45 22.07
N PHE A 204 -2.62 20.44 20.91
CA PHE A 204 -1.92 19.25 20.41
C PHE A 204 -0.67 18.97 21.26
N GLY A 205 0.10 20.02 21.60
CA GLY A 205 1.26 19.90 22.48
C GLY A 205 0.91 19.41 23.89
N GLU A 206 -0.15 19.97 24.50
CA GLU A 206 -0.67 19.51 25.80
C GLU A 206 -1.08 18.04 25.75
N ARG A 207 -1.77 17.62 24.67
CA ARG A 207 -2.20 16.23 24.55
C ARG A 207 -1.04 15.28 24.37
N LEU A 208 0.01 15.65 23.64
CA LEU A 208 1.24 14.86 23.56
C LEU A 208 1.90 14.72 24.93
N ALA A 209 2.00 15.80 25.69
CA ALA A 209 2.57 15.77 27.05
C ALA A 209 1.78 14.85 28.00
N GLU A 210 0.43 14.85 27.95
CA GLU A 210 -0.43 13.97 28.75
C GLU A 210 -0.19 12.48 28.49
N ILE A 211 0.14 12.09 27.26
CA ILE A 211 0.47 10.69 26.91
C ILE A 211 1.95 10.34 27.09
N GLY A 212 2.78 11.29 27.52
CA GLY A 212 4.22 11.11 27.72
C GLY A 212 5.06 11.19 26.43
N ALA A 213 4.48 11.73 25.35
CA ALA A 213 5.15 11.87 24.08
C ALA A 213 5.86 13.22 23.96
N VAL A 214 6.99 13.26 23.27
CA VAL A 214 7.79 14.45 22.99
C VAL A 214 7.51 14.96 21.59
N PRO A 215 7.03 16.20 21.39
CA PRO A 215 6.82 16.76 20.08
C PRO A 215 8.15 17.03 19.36
N SER A 216 8.18 16.71 18.07
CA SER A 216 9.29 17.03 17.15
C SER A 216 8.72 17.61 15.87
N ILE A 217 9.26 18.73 15.42
CA ILE A 217 8.77 19.42 14.22
C ILE A 217 9.92 19.57 13.23
N GLY A 218 9.67 19.14 12.00
CA GLY A 218 10.63 19.23 10.90
C GLY A 218 11.00 20.69 10.58
N THR A 219 12.17 20.89 9.99
CA THR A 219 12.63 22.21 9.57
C THR A 219 11.75 22.73 8.42
N VAL A 220 11.59 24.06 8.39
CA VAL A 220 10.67 24.70 7.43
C VAL A 220 11.23 24.62 6.01
N GLY A 221 10.45 24.09 5.10
CA GLY A 221 10.72 24.10 3.66
C GLY A 221 11.58 22.95 3.13
N ASP A 222 11.96 22.00 3.97
CA ASP A 222 12.64 20.79 3.52
C ASP A 222 11.68 19.59 3.51
N SER A 223 11.34 19.16 2.32
CA SER A 223 10.44 18.02 2.07
C SER A 223 11.03 16.66 2.49
N TYR A 224 12.29 16.61 2.87
CA TYR A 224 12.92 15.39 3.37
C TYR A 224 12.69 15.19 4.86
N ASP A 225 12.29 16.23 5.57
CA ASP A 225 12.13 16.20 7.03
C ASP A 225 10.88 15.43 7.49
N ASN A 226 9.92 15.13 6.59
CA ASN A 226 8.78 14.24 6.87
C ASN A 226 8.61 13.14 5.80
N ALA A 227 9.72 12.68 5.22
CA ALA A 227 9.72 11.77 4.07
C ALA A 227 8.96 10.45 4.30
N LEU A 228 8.92 9.94 5.53
CA LEU A 228 8.18 8.72 5.84
C LEU A 228 6.68 8.93 5.77
N ALA A 229 6.15 9.98 6.40
CA ALA A 229 4.72 10.28 6.36
C ALA A 229 4.27 10.67 4.94
N GLU A 230 5.09 11.44 4.21
CA GLU A 230 4.85 11.70 2.78
C GLU A 230 4.83 10.40 1.95
N ALA A 231 5.67 9.42 2.28
CA ALA A 231 5.66 8.13 1.60
C ALA A 231 4.34 7.37 1.85
N ALA A 232 3.81 7.38 3.08
CA ALA A 232 2.51 6.78 3.42
C ALA A 232 1.36 7.48 2.67
N ASN A 233 1.34 8.82 2.65
CA ASN A 233 0.37 9.60 1.89
C ASN A 233 0.42 9.33 0.38
N ALA A 234 1.62 9.14 -0.17
CA ALA A 234 1.76 8.81 -1.58
C ALA A 234 1.30 7.39 -1.92
N LEU A 235 1.47 6.42 -1.01
CA LEU A 235 0.88 5.07 -1.15
C LEU A 235 -0.65 5.16 -1.11
N TYR A 236 -1.22 5.83 -0.11
CA TYR A 236 -2.64 6.07 0.01
C TYR A 236 -3.24 6.67 -1.27
N LYS A 237 -2.64 7.76 -1.77
CA LYS A 237 -3.10 8.39 -3.02
C LYS A 237 -2.98 7.49 -4.24
N THR A 238 -1.92 6.69 -4.32
CA THR A 238 -1.66 5.84 -5.49
C THR A 238 -2.51 4.58 -5.48
N GLU A 239 -2.68 3.97 -4.30
CA GLU A 239 -3.29 2.65 -4.16
C GLU A 239 -4.80 2.73 -3.94
N LEU A 240 -5.28 3.74 -3.19
CA LEU A 240 -6.70 3.94 -2.94
C LEU A 240 -7.27 5.06 -3.80
N ILE A 241 -6.82 6.30 -3.62
CA ILE A 241 -7.54 7.46 -4.14
C ILE A 241 -7.54 7.52 -5.67
N ARG A 242 -6.42 7.15 -6.30
CA ARG A 242 -6.25 7.07 -7.76
C ARG A 242 -6.11 5.63 -8.24
N GLY A 243 -6.44 4.67 -7.38
CA GLY A 243 -6.34 3.25 -7.66
C GLY A 243 -7.27 2.82 -8.82
N PRO A 244 -6.94 1.72 -9.52
CA PRO A 244 -7.63 1.33 -10.75
C PRO A 244 -9.10 0.92 -10.54
N ALA A 245 -9.53 0.64 -9.32
CA ALA A 245 -10.87 0.17 -9.00
C ALA A 245 -11.63 1.10 -8.04
N GLN A 246 -11.18 2.34 -7.88
CA GLN A 246 -11.66 3.24 -6.83
C GLN A 246 -12.25 4.55 -7.39
N GLY A 247 -13.17 5.14 -6.61
CA GLY A 247 -13.87 6.36 -6.99
C GLY A 247 -15.06 6.12 -7.93
N PRO A 248 -15.76 7.17 -8.34
CA PRO A 248 -15.54 8.55 -7.95
C PRO A 248 -15.88 8.79 -6.47
N TRP A 249 -15.12 9.70 -5.82
CA TRP A 249 -15.35 10.11 -4.44
C TRP A 249 -16.43 11.18 -4.43
N ARG A 250 -17.61 10.86 -3.90
CA ARG A 250 -18.76 11.77 -3.87
C ARG A 250 -18.74 12.65 -2.65
N THR A 251 -18.51 12.05 -1.49
CA THR A 251 -18.57 12.71 -0.19
C THR A 251 -17.31 12.41 0.65
N VAL A 252 -17.20 13.11 1.78
CA VAL A 252 -16.14 12.87 2.78
C VAL A 252 -16.29 11.49 3.41
N GLU A 253 -17.53 11.05 3.63
CA GLU A 253 -17.88 9.76 4.21
C GLU A 253 -17.48 8.60 3.29
N ASP A 254 -17.62 8.75 1.95
CA ASP A 254 -17.12 7.77 0.98
C ASP A 254 -15.61 7.57 1.14
N VAL A 255 -14.85 8.67 1.29
CA VAL A 255 -13.42 8.64 1.50
C VAL A 255 -13.08 8.01 2.86
N GLU A 256 -13.82 8.34 3.92
CA GLU A 256 -13.60 7.79 5.27
C GLU A 256 -13.80 6.28 5.28
N LEU A 257 -14.91 5.79 4.73
CA LEU A 257 -15.20 4.35 4.66
C LEU A 257 -14.14 3.59 3.85
N ALA A 258 -13.75 4.13 2.70
CA ALA A 258 -12.71 3.52 1.88
C ALA A 258 -11.33 3.56 2.56
N THR A 259 -11.03 4.62 3.31
CA THR A 259 -9.80 4.74 4.11
C THR A 259 -9.75 3.69 5.21
N LEU A 260 -10.86 3.42 5.90
CA LEU A 260 -10.96 2.33 6.90
C LEU A 260 -10.51 0.99 6.30
N GLY A 261 -11.08 0.62 5.14
CA GLY A 261 -10.71 -0.63 4.45
C GLY A 261 -9.26 -0.65 4.01
N TRP A 262 -8.74 0.48 3.47
CA TRP A 262 -7.37 0.57 3.02
C TRP A 262 -6.36 0.51 4.18
N VAL A 263 -6.63 1.17 5.32
CA VAL A 263 -5.79 1.10 6.52
C VAL A 263 -5.76 -0.31 7.07
N HIS A 264 -6.91 -0.99 7.13
CA HIS A 264 -6.95 -2.39 7.55
C HIS A 264 -6.06 -3.26 6.65
N TRP A 265 -6.22 -3.17 5.34
CA TRP A 265 -5.40 -3.90 4.38
C TRP A 265 -3.92 -3.51 4.46
N HIS A 266 -3.60 -2.20 4.59
CA HIS A 266 -2.24 -1.70 4.73
C HIS A 266 -1.52 -2.34 5.91
N ASN A 267 -2.20 -2.45 7.05
CA ASN A 267 -1.63 -2.96 8.29
C ASN A 267 -1.54 -4.49 8.33
N ASN A 268 -2.53 -5.21 7.76
CA ASN A 268 -2.69 -6.65 7.98
C ASN A 268 -2.37 -7.53 6.77
N ASP A 269 -2.48 -7.01 5.55
CA ASP A 269 -2.37 -7.82 4.35
C ASP A 269 -1.30 -7.32 3.37
N ARG A 270 -1.09 -6.00 3.34
CA ARG A 270 -0.19 -5.36 2.39
C ARG A 270 1.26 -5.73 2.66
N LEU A 271 1.92 -6.28 1.65
CA LEU A 271 3.36 -6.58 1.72
C LEU A 271 4.19 -5.30 1.63
N HIS A 272 5.09 -5.10 2.58
CA HIS A 272 5.99 -3.94 2.65
C HIS A 272 7.43 -4.35 2.37
N GLY A 273 8.04 -3.82 1.30
CA GLY A 273 9.42 -4.16 0.95
C GLY A 273 10.44 -3.78 2.03
N TYR A 274 10.18 -2.71 2.80
CA TYR A 274 11.00 -2.31 3.95
C TYR A 274 10.98 -3.36 5.08
N LEU A 275 9.90 -4.14 5.18
CA LEU A 275 9.68 -5.17 6.20
C LEU A 275 9.94 -6.59 5.65
N ASN A 276 10.77 -6.75 4.63
CA ASN A 276 11.02 -8.04 3.97
C ASN A 276 9.77 -8.71 3.37
N ASP A 277 8.89 -7.90 2.77
CA ASP A 277 7.65 -8.34 2.14
C ASP A 277 6.67 -9.05 3.11
N VAL A 278 6.57 -8.54 4.35
CA VAL A 278 5.51 -8.92 5.30
C VAL A 278 4.63 -7.71 5.64
N PRO A 279 3.39 -7.92 6.13
CA PRO A 279 2.55 -6.85 6.66
C PRO A 279 3.09 -6.26 7.98
N PRO A 280 2.78 -4.99 8.30
CA PRO A 280 3.15 -4.35 9.56
C PRO A 280 2.76 -5.14 10.82
N SER A 281 1.53 -5.68 10.88
CA SER A 281 1.04 -6.46 12.01
C SER A 281 1.84 -7.75 12.23
N GLU A 282 2.19 -8.46 11.16
CA GLU A 282 3.01 -9.67 11.23
C GLU A 282 4.45 -9.35 11.66
N PHE A 283 4.98 -8.22 11.18
CA PHE A 283 6.31 -7.76 11.57
C PHE A 283 6.39 -7.44 13.07
N GLU A 284 5.40 -6.74 13.63
CA GLU A 284 5.34 -6.46 15.07
C GLU A 284 5.11 -7.73 15.91
N ALA A 285 4.25 -8.63 15.46
CA ALA A 285 4.02 -9.91 16.14
C ALA A 285 5.31 -10.74 16.23
N THR A 286 6.10 -10.78 15.14
CA THR A 286 7.39 -11.46 15.12
C THR A 286 8.39 -10.81 16.10
N TYR A 287 8.44 -9.48 16.15
CA TYR A 287 9.28 -8.75 17.08
C TYR A 287 8.88 -9.02 18.54
N ALA A 288 7.59 -9.03 18.85
CA ALA A 288 7.10 -9.32 20.20
C ALA A 288 7.46 -10.75 20.65
N ALA A 289 7.30 -11.74 19.77
CA ALA A 289 7.67 -13.13 20.05
C ALA A 289 9.17 -13.26 20.37
N GLN A 290 10.05 -12.65 19.56
CA GLN A 290 11.50 -12.69 19.78
C GLN A 290 11.92 -12.08 21.12
N ARG A 291 11.25 -11.02 21.57
CA ARG A 291 11.53 -10.40 22.88
C ARG A 291 11.09 -11.27 24.04
N THR A 292 9.96 -11.94 23.93
CA THR A 292 9.48 -12.88 24.95
C THR A 292 10.46 -14.05 25.10
N ASP A 293 10.94 -14.62 24.00
CA ASP A 293 11.92 -15.71 24.02
C ASP A 293 13.24 -15.28 24.68
N GLN A 294 13.73 -14.06 24.35
CA GLN A 294 14.95 -13.52 24.98
C GLN A 294 14.83 -13.30 26.48
N GLN A 295 13.65 -12.87 26.95
CA GLN A 295 13.39 -12.71 28.39
C GLN A 295 13.34 -14.05 29.11
N LEU A 296 12.80 -15.09 28.49
CA LEU A 296 12.77 -16.44 29.08
C LEU A 296 14.15 -17.08 29.16
N VAL A 297 15.02 -16.86 28.19
CA VAL A 297 16.40 -17.37 28.18
C VAL A 297 17.30 -16.60 29.18
N GLY A 298 17.02 -15.33 29.43
CA GLY A 298 17.81 -14.51 30.39
C GLY A 298 17.49 -14.76 31.88
N ILE A 299 16.52 -15.64 32.19
CA ILE A 299 16.11 -16.00 33.56
C ILE A 299 16.73 -17.35 34.00
N GLN A 300 17.45 -18.04 33.13
CA GLN A 300 18.27 -19.22 33.43
C GLN A 300 19.71 -18.81 33.74
#